data_c1200535fbbcdd7c7c5451ceab909fd4
#
_entry.id   c1200535fbbcdd7c7c5451ceab909fd4
#
_cell.length_a   1.000
_cell.length_b   1.000
_cell.length_c   1.000
_cell.angle_alpha   90.00
_cell.angle_beta   90.00
_cell.angle_gamma   90.00
#
_symmetry.space_group_name_H-M   'P 1'
#
loop_
_entity.id
_entity.type
_entity.pdbx_description
1 polymer ?
#
loop_
_entity_poly.entity_id
_entity_poly.type
_entity_poly.pdbx_seq_one_letter_code
_entity_poly.pdbx_strand_id
1 'polypeptide(L)'
;MRRGFVLTAVLTSVLLMAFPAQAAGVVQVQDFSFSPTPLTVPQGASVSWHNDGPSNHTSTSDVGLWSTTTLTAGTTSGAVLFKAAGVYAYHCKIHPSMHGKIRVPIEVSPASGGTSTVFTITLAAGPRAHWSFDVQKKAGAGLWKIWKTGVTSLSVTFYHASPGTWRFRSRLHRNGSTLRTGWSPPKMITIS
;
A
#
# COMPACT_ATOMS: atom_id res chain seq x y z
N MET A 1 -21.23 -11.76 61.61
CA MET A 1 -20.67 -12.49 60.45
C MET A 1 -20.54 -11.53 59.29
N ARG A 2 -19.33 -11.02 59.05
CA ARG A 2 -19.05 -10.10 57.91
C ARG A 2 -18.51 -10.95 56.75
N ARG A 3 -19.24 -11.02 55.65
CA ARG A 3 -18.81 -11.69 54.43
C ARG A 3 -17.93 -10.71 53.62
N GLY A 4 -16.62 -11.00 53.54
CA GLY A 4 -15.70 -10.27 52.69
C GLY A 4 -15.89 -10.65 51.22
N PHE A 5 -16.14 -9.66 50.38
CA PHE A 5 -16.13 -9.80 48.93
C PHE A 5 -14.65 -9.70 48.45
N VAL A 6 -14.14 -10.76 47.88
CA VAL A 6 -12.83 -10.76 47.19
C VAL A 6 -13.08 -10.32 45.77
N LEU A 7 -12.62 -9.12 45.41
CA LEU A 7 -12.64 -8.62 44.05
C LEU A 7 -11.42 -9.19 43.28
N THR A 8 -11.64 -10.14 42.41
CA THR A 8 -10.59 -10.67 41.54
C THR A 8 -10.44 -9.74 40.34
N ALA A 9 -9.35 -8.95 40.30
CA ALA A 9 -9.00 -8.12 39.16
C ALA A 9 -8.46 -9.00 38.04
N VAL A 10 -9.19 -9.10 36.93
CA VAL A 10 -8.72 -9.74 35.71
C VAL A 10 -7.83 -8.72 34.96
N LEU A 11 -6.52 -8.91 35.02
CA LEU A 11 -5.58 -8.17 34.14
C LEU A 11 -5.69 -8.71 32.72
N THR A 12 -6.36 -7.98 31.84
CA THR A 12 -6.30 -8.19 30.38
C THR A 12 -4.96 -7.66 29.85
N SER A 13 -4.01 -8.56 29.61
CA SER A 13 -2.76 -8.21 28.90
C SER A 13 -3.08 -7.91 27.44
N VAL A 14 -2.97 -6.64 27.06
CA VAL A 14 -2.97 -6.22 25.65
C VAL A 14 -1.64 -6.67 25.05
N LEU A 15 -1.69 -7.73 24.25
CA LEU A 15 -0.55 -8.18 23.46
C LEU A 15 -0.31 -7.17 22.33
N LEU A 16 0.64 -6.24 22.50
CA LEU A 16 1.14 -5.41 21.40
C LEU A 16 1.83 -6.32 20.40
N MET A 17 1.15 -6.63 19.30
CA MET A 17 1.77 -7.27 18.15
C MET A 17 2.75 -6.28 17.54
N ALA A 18 4.04 -6.45 17.80
CA ALA A 18 5.10 -5.78 17.06
C ALA A 18 5.08 -6.32 15.62
N PHE A 19 4.63 -5.50 14.66
CA PHE A 19 4.80 -5.83 13.25
C PHE A 19 6.31 -5.88 12.95
N PRO A 20 6.80 -6.96 12.30
CA PRO A 20 8.20 -7.02 11.90
C PRO A 20 8.51 -5.81 11.00
N ALA A 21 9.66 -5.17 11.23
CA ALA A 21 10.16 -4.11 10.37
C ALA A 21 10.21 -4.65 8.94
N GLN A 22 9.34 -4.13 8.06
CA GLN A 22 9.24 -4.61 6.69
C GLN A 22 10.45 -4.17 5.89
N ALA A 23 10.94 -5.06 5.01
CA ALA A 23 12.14 -4.87 4.23
C ALA A 23 12.15 -3.50 3.53
N ALA A 24 13.23 -2.76 3.74
CA ALA A 24 13.48 -1.51 3.05
C ALA A 24 13.84 -1.81 1.59
N GLY A 25 13.18 -1.12 0.64
CA GLY A 25 13.56 -1.16 -0.76
C GLY A 25 14.54 -0.02 -1.08
N VAL A 26 15.50 -0.26 -1.95
CA VAL A 26 16.37 0.78 -2.51
C VAL A 26 16.16 0.86 -4.01
N VAL A 27 15.96 2.06 -4.52
CA VAL A 27 15.99 2.36 -5.96
C VAL A 27 17.34 2.99 -6.26
N GLN A 28 18.12 2.37 -7.13
CA GLN A 28 19.34 2.94 -7.66
C GLN A 28 18.97 4.01 -8.69
N VAL A 29 19.60 5.18 -8.55
CA VAL A 29 19.43 6.31 -9.43
C VAL A 29 20.73 6.40 -10.23
N GLN A 30 20.64 6.16 -11.53
CA GLN A 30 21.74 6.30 -12.46
C GLN A 30 21.44 7.46 -13.40
N ASP A 31 22.42 7.92 -14.19
CA ASP A 31 22.15 8.98 -15.13
C ASP A 31 21.00 8.60 -16.06
N PHE A 32 19.93 9.41 -15.92
CA PHE A 32 18.66 9.36 -16.64
C PHE A 32 17.78 8.12 -16.42
N SER A 33 18.02 7.32 -15.35
CA SER A 33 17.19 6.15 -15.05
C SER A 33 17.03 5.88 -13.56
N PHE A 34 15.92 5.20 -13.19
CA PHE A 34 15.67 4.58 -11.88
C PHE A 34 15.66 3.05 -12.03
N SER A 35 16.36 2.31 -11.16
CA SER A 35 16.42 0.85 -11.22
C SER A 35 16.29 0.23 -9.80
N PRO A 36 15.43 -0.78 -9.58
CA PRO A 36 14.43 -1.27 -10.53
C PRO A 36 13.26 -0.30 -10.69
N THR A 37 12.67 -0.23 -11.87
CA THR A 37 11.38 0.41 -12.10
C THR A 37 10.49 -0.47 -12.98
N PRO A 38 9.33 -0.92 -12.48
CA PRO A 38 8.76 -0.67 -11.16
C PRO A 38 9.43 -1.48 -10.04
N LEU A 39 9.61 -0.88 -8.86
CA LEU A 39 9.92 -1.60 -7.63
C LEU A 39 8.60 -2.02 -6.95
N THR A 40 8.47 -3.29 -6.56
CA THR A 40 7.31 -3.78 -5.80
C THR A 40 7.70 -4.01 -4.35
N VAL A 41 6.93 -3.40 -3.43
CA VAL A 41 7.14 -3.53 -1.99
C VAL A 41 5.81 -3.84 -1.28
N PRO A 42 5.81 -4.52 -0.13
CA PRO A 42 4.60 -4.74 0.65
C PRO A 42 4.10 -3.44 1.31
N GLN A 43 2.86 -3.47 1.80
CA GLN A 43 2.31 -2.39 2.63
C GLN A 43 3.15 -2.22 3.89
N GLY A 44 3.44 -0.96 4.27
CA GLY A 44 4.28 -0.64 5.43
C GLY A 44 5.77 -0.66 5.16
N ALA A 45 6.23 -1.03 3.96
CA ALA A 45 7.64 -0.96 3.60
C ALA A 45 8.11 0.48 3.37
N SER A 46 9.39 0.72 3.63
CA SER A 46 10.09 1.97 3.31
C SER A 46 10.92 1.82 2.04
N VAL A 47 11.02 2.87 1.24
CA VAL A 47 11.88 2.95 0.06
C VAL A 47 12.75 4.18 0.15
N SER A 48 14.03 4.04 -0.19
CA SER A 48 14.98 5.14 -0.40
C SER A 48 15.54 5.11 -1.82
N TRP A 49 16.15 6.20 -2.23
CA TRP A 49 16.79 6.36 -3.53
C TRP A 49 18.27 6.64 -3.31
N HIS A 50 19.16 5.83 -3.90
CA HIS A 50 20.61 5.99 -3.86
C HIS A 50 21.13 6.42 -5.22
N ASN A 51 21.86 7.52 -5.27
CA ASN A 51 22.42 8.03 -6.53
C ASN A 51 23.80 7.43 -6.80
N ASP A 52 23.83 6.47 -7.74
CA ASP A 52 25.05 5.83 -8.23
C ASP A 52 25.70 6.56 -9.41
N GLY A 53 25.00 7.57 -9.98
CA GLY A 53 25.49 8.35 -11.10
C GLY A 53 26.25 9.62 -10.68
N PRO A 54 27.03 10.24 -11.58
CA PRO A 54 27.71 11.51 -11.31
C PRO A 54 26.79 12.74 -11.31
N SER A 55 25.63 12.67 -11.97
CA SER A 55 24.68 13.78 -12.07
C SER A 55 23.80 13.91 -10.83
N ASN A 56 23.29 15.12 -10.57
CA ASN A 56 22.33 15.37 -9.50
C ASN A 56 20.92 14.90 -9.89
N HIS A 57 20.20 14.26 -8.98
CA HIS A 57 18.85 13.76 -9.21
C HIS A 57 17.89 14.12 -8.08
N THR A 58 16.59 13.91 -8.29
CA THR A 58 15.54 13.93 -7.27
C THR A 58 14.58 12.77 -7.49
N SER A 59 13.82 12.39 -6.47
CA SER A 59 12.62 11.55 -6.60
C SER A 59 11.41 12.34 -6.10
N THR A 60 10.45 12.60 -6.98
CA THR A 60 9.29 13.43 -6.68
C THR A 60 8.01 12.73 -7.14
N SER A 61 7.09 12.49 -6.21
CA SER A 61 5.79 11.87 -6.50
C SER A 61 4.93 12.74 -7.41
N ASP A 62 4.34 12.16 -8.45
CA ASP A 62 3.45 12.85 -9.39
C ASP A 62 2.13 13.33 -8.72
N VAL A 63 1.79 12.76 -7.57
CA VAL A 63 0.58 13.13 -6.80
C VAL A 63 0.92 13.84 -5.47
N GLY A 64 2.17 14.29 -5.29
CA GLY A 64 2.57 15.13 -4.16
C GLY A 64 2.69 14.39 -2.83
N LEU A 65 3.03 13.09 -2.84
CA LEU A 65 3.17 12.28 -1.63
C LEU A 65 4.55 12.39 -0.98
N TRP A 66 5.59 12.65 -1.77
CA TRP A 66 6.96 12.93 -1.34
C TRP A 66 7.70 13.75 -2.38
N SER A 67 8.78 14.37 -1.95
CA SER A 67 9.83 14.92 -2.80
C SER A 67 11.14 14.85 -2.01
N THR A 68 12.15 14.19 -2.57
CA THR A 68 13.48 14.19 -1.96
C THR A 68 14.14 15.55 -2.13
N THR A 69 15.15 15.83 -1.30
CA THR A 69 16.17 16.83 -1.62
C THR A 69 16.95 16.38 -2.86
N THR A 70 17.84 17.24 -3.39
CA THR A 70 18.78 16.85 -4.42
C THR A 70 19.69 15.74 -3.91
N LEU A 71 19.79 14.67 -4.69
CA LEU A 71 20.68 13.54 -4.47
C LEU A 71 21.93 13.78 -5.32
N THR A 72 23.02 14.17 -4.67
CA THR A 72 24.34 14.24 -5.30
C THR A 72 24.95 12.85 -5.44
N ALA A 73 26.01 12.70 -6.23
CA ALA A 73 26.72 11.43 -6.43
C ALA A 73 27.03 10.74 -5.09
N GLY A 74 26.72 9.45 -5.00
CA GLY A 74 26.93 8.61 -3.81
C GLY A 74 25.99 8.84 -2.63
N THR A 75 24.98 9.73 -2.74
CA THR A 75 24.07 10.02 -1.63
C THR A 75 22.76 9.21 -1.69
N THR A 76 22.19 8.96 -0.52
CA THR A 76 20.90 8.26 -0.35
C THR A 76 19.87 9.20 0.25
N SER A 77 18.63 9.15 -0.24
CA SER A 77 17.51 9.91 0.32
C SER A 77 17.09 9.41 1.70
N GLY A 78 16.36 10.22 2.45
CA GLY A 78 15.52 9.73 3.54
C GLY A 78 14.52 8.68 3.05
N ALA A 79 14.12 7.77 3.93
CA ALA A 79 13.18 6.70 3.61
C ALA A 79 11.74 7.24 3.50
N VAL A 80 11.03 6.82 2.47
CA VAL A 80 9.60 7.10 2.26
C VAL A 80 8.78 5.86 2.57
N LEU A 81 7.82 5.99 3.48
CA LEU A 81 6.98 4.88 3.95
C LEU A 81 5.73 4.71 3.06
N PHE A 82 5.58 3.51 2.48
CA PHE A 82 4.47 3.13 1.60
C PHE A 82 3.41 2.30 2.35
N LYS A 83 2.53 2.95 3.09
CA LYS A 83 1.50 2.29 3.91
C LYS A 83 0.34 1.72 3.09
N ALA A 84 0.01 2.28 1.93
CA ALA A 84 -1.23 2.03 1.22
C ALA A 84 -1.00 1.37 -0.14
N ALA A 85 -1.94 0.52 -0.55
CA ALA A 85 -1.93 -0.11 -1.86
C ALA A 85 -2.14 0.91 -2.99
N GLY A 86 -1.37 0.77 -4.07
CA GLY A 86 -1.41 1.65 -5.23
C GLY A 86 -0.21 1.46 -6.14
N VAL A 87 -0.20 2.19 -7.26
CA VAL A 87 0.98 2.41 -8.08
C VAL A 87 1.34 3.89 -7.99
N TYR A 88 2.50 4.16 -7.45
CA TYR A 88 3.02 5.49 -7.18
C TYR A 88 4.01 5.87 -8.28
N ALA A 89 3.55 6.68 -9.23
CA ALA A 89 4.42 7.26 -10.24
C ALA A 89 5.21 8.43 -9.65
N TYR A 90 6.45 8.56 -10.09
CA TYR A 90 7.34 9.64 -9.69
C TYR A 90 8.33 9.97 -10.81
N HIS A 91 8.96 11.13 -10.74
CA HIS A 91 9.92 11.63 -11.71
C HIS A 91 11.11 12.32 -11.04
N CYS A 92 12.14 12.59 -11.81
CA CYS A 92 13.21 13.50 -11.46
C CYS A 92 12.85 14.93 -11.90
N LYS A 93 12.88 15.92 -10.98
CA LYS A 93 12.62 17.32 -11.32
C LYS A 93 13.71 17.95 -12.21
N ILE A 94 14.94 17.43 -12.11
CA ILE A 94 16.10 17.94 -12.86
C ILE A 94 16.10 17.37 -14.29
N HIS A 95 15.63 16.12 -14.44
CA HIS A 95 15.60 15.41 -15.74
C HIS A 95 14.17 14.92 -16.03
N PRO A 96 13.32 15.73 -16.69
CA PRO A 96 11.88 15.46 -16.83
C PRO A 96 11.51 14.17 -17.55
N SER A 97 12.41 13.61 -18.38
CA SER A 97 12.20 12.31 -19.04
C SER A 97 12.40 11.10 -18.12
N MET A 98 12.97 11.31 -16.93
CA MET A 98 13.33 10.25 -15.99
C MET A 98 12.15 9.95 -15.06
N HIS A 99 11.50 8.78 -15.25
CA HIS A 99 10.31 8.36 -14.52
C HIS A 99 10.51 7.01 -13.85
N GLY A 100 9.82 6.81 -12.71
CA GLY A 100 9.81 5.54 -11.99
C GLY A 100 8.43 5.23 -11.38
N LYS A 101 8.28 4.00 -10.87
CA LYS A 101 7.05 3.55 -10.23
C LYS A 101 7.36 2.66 -9.04
N ILE A 102 6.69 2.92 -7.91
CA ILE A 102 6.61 1.98 -6.80
C ILE A 102 5.24 1.29 -6.84
N ARG A 103 5.22 -0.04 -6.74
CA ARG A 103 3.99 -0.85 -6.69
C ARG A 103 3.79 -1.40 -5.29
N VAL A 104 2.62 -1.16 -4.72
CA VAL A 104 2.22 -1.69 -3.42
C VAL A 104 0.93 -2.48 -3.63
N PRO A 105 0.94 -3.81 -3.52
CA PRO A 105 -0.27 -4.62 -3.67
C PRO A 105 -1.22 -4.43 -2.49
N ILE A 106 -2.51 -4.71 -2.69
CA ILE A 106 -3.43 -5.01 -1.59
C ILE A 106 -3.04 -6.35 -0.97
N GLU A 107 -3.58 -6.65 0.22
CA GLU A 107 -3.52 -7.99 0.81
C GLU A 107 -4.92 -8.57 0.92
N VAL A 108 -5.03 -9.89 0.96
CA VAL A 108 -6.30 -10.62 1.10
C VAL A 108 -6.13 -11.76 2.10
N SER A 109 -7.13 -11.95 2.95
CA SER A 109 -7.13 -13.03 3.95
C SER A 109 -8.55 -13.50 4.24
N PRO A 110 -8.79 -14.82 4.22
CA PRO A 110 -7.93 -15.86 3.63
C PRO A 110 -7.83 -15.71 2.09
N ALA A 111 -6.91 -16.42 1.45
CA ALA A 111 -6.79 -16.40 -0.02
C ALA A 111 -7.81 -17.34 -0.71
N SER A 112 -8.36 -18.31 0.04
CA SER A 112 -9.40 -19.23 -0.41
C SER A 112 -10.34 -19.58 0.73
N GLY A 113 -11.56 -20.03 0.37
CA GLY A 113 -12.57 -20.46 1.36
C GLY A 113 -13.85 -20.94 0.69
N GLY A 114 -14.80 -21.39 1.49
CA GLY A 114 -16.12 -21.79 1.02
C GLY A 114 -17.05 -20.59 0.81
N THR A 115 -18.27 -20.89 0.34
CA THR A 115 -19.31 -19.87 0.05
C THR A 115 -19.80 -19.09 1.26
N SER A 116 -19.51 -19.54 2.50
CA SER A 116 -19.80 -18.79 3.74
C SER A 116 -18.62 -17.98 4.26
N THR A 117 -17.45 -18.04 3.62
CA THR A 117 -16.25 -17.37 4.07
C THR A 117 -16.34 -15.85 3.85
N VAL A 118 -16.02 -15.09 4.91
CA VAL A 118 -15.82 -13.64 4.82
C VAL A 118 -14.34 -13.37 4.57
N PHE A 119 -14.04 -12.73 3.45
CA PHE A 119 -12.67 -12.36 3.05
C PHE A 119 -12.39 -10.93 3.47
N THR A 120 -11.22 -10.69 4.04
CA THR A 120 -10.71 -9.34 4.34
C THR A 120 -9.77 -8.91 3.23
N ILE A 121 -10.04 -7.73 2.66
CA ILE A 121 -9.19 -7.06 1.67
C ILE A 121 -8.54 -5.88 2.37
N THR A 122 -7.23 -5.97 2.66
CA THR A 122 -6.46 -4.92 3.33
C THR A 122 -5.95 -3.93 2.29
N LEU A 123 -6.33 -2.67 2.47
CA LEU A 123 -6.02 -1.55 1.58
C LEU A 123 -4.77 -0.80 2.02
N ALA A 124 -4.47 -0.79 3.33
CA ALA A 124 -3.30 -0.13 3.89
C ALA A 124 -2.91 -0.70 5.26
N ALA A 125 -1.62 -0.63 5.58
CA ALA A 125 -1.06 -0.92 6.91
C ALA A 125 -1.24 0.24 7.91
N GLY A 126 -1.79 1.38 7.48
CA GLY A 126 -2.06 2.51 8.36
C GLY A 126 -2.73 3.67 7.62
N PRO A 127 -3.35 4.60 8.37
CA PRO A 127 -4.10 5.71 7.78
C PRO A 127 -3.19 6.72 7.09
N ARG A 128 -3.78 7.49 6.17
CA ARG A 128 -3.17 8.64 5.53
C ARG A 128 -4.16 9.81 5.53
N ALA A 129 -3.83 10.87 6.26
CA ALA A 129 -4.67 12.06 6.34
C ALA A 129 -4.93 12.65 4.94
N HIS A 130 -6.17 13.09 4.71
CA HIS A 130 -6.66 13.70 3.45
C HIS A 130 -6.73 12.75 2.25
N TRP A 131 -6.61 11.42 2.46
CA TRP A 131 -6.72 10.41 1.43
C TRP A 131 -7.74 9.33 1.81
N SER A 132 -8.42 8.81 0.81
CA SER A 132 -9.32 7.67 0.87
C SER A 132 -8.95 6.66 -0.20
N PHE A 133 -9.66 5.52 -0.23
CA PHE A 133 -9.40 4.47 -1.20
C PHE A 133 -10.56 4.33 -2.17
N ASP A 134 -10.24 4.18 -3.45
CA ASP A 134 -11.12 3.56 -4.43
C ASP A 134 -10.76 2.09 -4.55
N VAL A 135 -11.76 1.21 -4.62
CA VAL A 135 -11.58 -0.24 -4.73
C VAL A 135 -12.33 -0.74 -5.95
N GLN A 136 -11.65 -1.53 -6.77
CA GLN A 136 -12.25 -2.27 -7.86
C GLN A 136 -12.25 -3.77 -7.58
N LYS A 137 -13.25 -4.46 -8.11
CA LYS A 137 -13.30 -5.93 -8.17
C LYS A 137 -13.65 -6.42 -9.55
N LYS A 138 -13.30 -7.68 -9.84
CA LYS A 138 -13.78 -8.43 -11.00
C LYS A 138 -13.95 -9.91 -10.70
N ALA A 139 -14.96 -10.53 -11.27
CA ALA A 139 -15.17 -11.97 -11.24
C ALA A 139 -14.46 -12.63 -12.44
N GLY A 140 -13.72 -13.71 -12.19
CA GLY A 140 -13.06 -14.50 -13.22
C GLY A 140 -12.27 -13.68 -14.23
N ALA A 141 -12.57 -13.86 -15.52
CA ALA A 141 -12.02 -13.12 -16.65
C ALA A 141 -12.76 -11.80 -16.94
N GLY A 142 -13.81 -11.47 -16.18
CA GLY A 142 -14.66 -10.30 -16.42
C GLY A 142 -13.94 -8.95 -16.31
N LEU A 143 -14.68 -7.88 -16.56
CA LEU A 143 -14.17 -6.51 -16.51
C LEU A 143 -14.02 -6.00 -15.08
N TRP A 144 -13.08 -5.08 -14.88
CA TRP A 144 -12.94 -4.33 -13.63
C TRP A 144 -14.13 -3.38 -13.44
N LYS A 145 -14.79 -3.49 -12.29
CA LYS A 145 -15.88 -2.60 -11.88
C LYS A 145 -15.51 -1.87 -10.60
N ILE A 146 -15.88 -0.59 -10.49
CA ILE A 146 -15.81 0.12 -9.22
C ILE A 146 -16.72 -0.61 -8.23
N TRP A 147 -16.18 -0.95 -7.07
CA TRP A 147 -16.92 -1.60 -6.01
C TRP A 147 -17.15 -0.66 -4.82
N LYS A 148 -16.13 0.11 -4.43
CA LYS A 148 -16.21 1.09 -3.36
C LYS A 148 -15.40 2.32 -3.75
N THR A 149 -15.85 3.50 -3.30
CA THR A 149 -15.13 4.78 -3.45
C THR A 149 -15.13 5.51 -2.13
N GLY A 150 -14.12 6.36 -1.89
CA GLY A 150 -14.04 7.18 -0.68
C GLY A 150 -13.90 6.38 0.62
N VAL A 151 -13.38 5.16 0.56
CA VAL A 151 -13.20 4.30 1.74
C VAL A 151 -12.10 4.88 2.62
N THR A 152 -12.40 5.12 3.90
CA THR A 152 -11.44 5.61 4.91
C THR A 152 -10.91 4.52 5.83
N SER A 153 -11.58 3.35 5.88
CA SER A 153 -11.11 2.18 6.63
C SER A 153 -9.89 1.54 5.94
N LEU A 154 -9.02 0.91 6.76
CA LEU A 154 -7.80 0.26 6.27
C LEU A 154 -8.06 -1.06 5.54
N SER A 155 -9.26 -1.61 5.71
CA SER A 155 -9.69 -2.84 5.06
C SER A 155 -11.18 -2.78 4.73
N VAL A 156 -11.61 -3.67 3.85
CA VAL A 156 -13.00 -3.93 3.54
C VAL A 156 -13.25 -5.44 3.51
N THR A 157 -14.45 -5.87 3.86
CA THR A 157 -14.84 -7.29 3.80
C THR A 157 -15.56 -7.59 2.50
N PHE A 158 -15.39 -8.82 2.01
CA PHE A 158 -16.07 -9.36 0.85
C PHE A 158 -16.64 -10.74 1.16
N TYR A 159 -17.86 -10.94 0.74
CA TYR A 159 -18.60 -12.20 0.84
C TYR A 159 -19.29 -12.47 -0.50
N HIS A 160 -19.38 -13.74 -0.91
CA HIS A 160 -20.11 -14.14 -2.09
C HIS A 160 -20.59 -15.60 -1.97
N ALA A 161 -21.88 -15.81 -2.18
CA ALA A 161 -22.55 -17.08 -1.92
C ALA A 161 -22.36 -18.15 -3.03
N SER A 162 -21.64 -17.82 -4.09
CA SER A 162 -21.38 -18.75 -5.19
C SER A 162 -19.89 -18.98 -5.38
N PRO A 163 -19.47 -20.23 -5.75
CA PRO A 163 -18.08 -20.52 -6.09
C PRO A 163 -17.55 -19.66 -7.22
N GLY A 164 -16.24 -19.50 -7.26
CA GLY A 164 -15.57 -18.75 -8.32
C GLY A 164 -14.33 -18.00 -7.85
N THR A 165 -13.69 -17.30 -8.77
CA THR A 165 -12.51 -16.47 -8.48
C THR A 165 -12.85 -15.00 -8.57
N TRP A 166 -12.34 -14.25 -7.62
CA TRP A 166 -12.49 -12.80 -7.57
C TRP A 166 -11.12 -12.13 -7.46
N ARG A 167 -10.95 -11.01 -8.16
CA ARG A 167 -9.74 -10.18 -8.05
C ARG A 167 -10.12 -8.80 -7.57
N PHE A 168 -9.24 -8.23 -6.73
CA PHE A 168 -9.40 -6.90 -6.15
C PHE A 168 -8.15 -6.09 -6.43
N ARG A 169 -8.32 -4.76 -6.53
CA ARG A 169 -7.24 -3.77 -6.54
C ARG A 169 -7.73 -2.46 -5.95
N SER A 170 -6.81 -1.66 -5.45
CA SER A 170 -7.12 -0.38 -4.82
C SER A 170 -6.19 0.71 -5.32
N ARG A 171 -6.57 1.95 -5.08
CA ARG A 171 -5.73 3.13 -5.25
C ARG A 171 -6.06 4.18 -4.21
N LEU A 172 -5.10 5.05 -3.90
CA LEU A 172 -5.34 6.26 -3.13
C LEU A 172 -6.04 7.31 -3.99
N HIS A 173 -6.97 8.03 -3.36
CA HIS A 173 -7.68 9.18 -3.90
C HIS A 173 -7.58 10.33 -2.90
N ARG A 174 -7.06 11.50 -3.29
CA ARG A 174 -6.98 12.68 -2.44
C ARG A 174 -8.36 13.30 -2.28
N ASN A 175 -8.83 13.42 -1.02
CA ASN A 175 -10.16 13.98 -0.71
C ASN A 175 -10.30 15.40 -1.25
N GLY A 176 -11.44 15.67 -1.89
CA GLY A 176 -11.71 16.98 -2.51
C GLY A 176 -10.87 17.30 -3.75
N SER A 177 -10.24 16.31 -4.39
CA SER A 177 -9.36 16.50 -5.55
C SER A 177 -9.54 15.39 -6.59
N THR A 178 -9.02 15.61 -7.80
CA THR A 178 -8.92 14.59 -8.84
C THR A 178 -7.63 13.76 -8.75
N LEU A 179 -6.71 14.10 -7.83
CA LEU A 179 -5.43 13.41 -7.70
C LEU A 179 -5.62 11.98 -7.19
N ARG A 180 -5.04 11.02 -7.90
CA ARG A 180 -5.09 9.59 -7.60
C ARG A 180 -3.78 8.92 -7.92
N THR A 181 -3.41 7.90 -7.13
CA THR A 181 -2.37 6.95 -7.53
C THR A 181 -2.91 6.02 -8.63
N GLY A 182 -2.04 5.29 -9.30
CA GLY A 182 -2.46 4.18 -10.16
C GLY A 182 -3.07 3.04 -9.36
N TRP A 183 -3.83 2.16 -10.02
CA TRP A 183 -4.38 0.95 -9.41
C TRP A 183 -3.28 -0.01 -9.00
N SER A 184 -3.36 -0.53 -7.77
CA SER A 184 -2.40 -1.49 -7.22
C SER A 184 -2.32 -2.77 -8.06
N PRO A 185 -1.22 -3.55 -7.95
CA PRO A 185 -1.23 -4.94 -8.37
C PRO A 185 -2.42 -5.66 -7.74
N PRO A 186 -3.17 -6.47 -8.50
CA PRO A 186 -4.33 -7.16 -7.98
C PRO A 186 -3.95 -8.35 -7.11
N LYS A 187 -4.84 -8.71 -6.19
CA LYS A 187 -4.85 -10.00 -5.49
C LYS A 187 -6.13 -10.76 -5.81
N MET A 188 -6.04 -12.07 -5.75
CA MET A 188 -7.12 -13.01 -6.06
C MET A 188 -7.53 -13.77 -4.80
N ILE A 189 -8.84 -14.04 -4.69
CA ILE A 189 -9.40 -15.05 -3.79
C ILE A 189 -10.11 -16.12 -4.61
N THR A 190 -10.19 -17.33 -4.05
CA THR A 190 -10.94 -18.45 -4.62
C THR A 190 -12.02 -18.91 -3.65
N ILE A 191 -13.24 -19.04 -4.13
CA ILE A 191 -14.40 -19.56 -3.40
C ILE A 191 -14.76 -20.92 -4.00
N SER A 192 -14.75 -21.96 -3.18
CA SER A 192 -15.11 -23.34 -3.53
C SER A 192 -16.46 -23.75 -2.98
#